data_e97814607263c564c7921a56402a23b0
#
_entry.id   e97814607263c564c7921a56402a23b0
#
_cell.length_a   1.000
_cell.length_b   1.000
_cell.length_c   1.000
_cell.angle_alpha   90.00
_cell.angle_beta   90.00
_cell.angle_gamma   90.00
#
_symmetry.space_group_name_H-M   'P 1'
#
loop_
_entity.id
_entity.type
_entity.pdbx_description
1 polymer ?
#
loop_
_entity_poly.entity_id
_entity_poly.type
_entity_poly.pdbx_seq_one_letter_code
_entity_poly.pdbx_strand_id
1 'polypeptide(L)'
;MLRGKAPKGIDVVIVPGNHDPERVYYLGCVLEGLYGHASDVRIDNSEPTRKYFRYGTTLLGFAHGHSEKHAQLPLILAGERPQDWAETTHREWHLGHLHHRRESRYTAGIETGPVVVRILPSLSTADAWHFQQGYVGSKRSAEAYLYSFKSGYTGHLSFFPKK
;
A
#
# COMPACT_ATOMS: atom_id res chain seq x y z
N MET A 1 -7.03 20.82 -2.12
CA MET A 1 -7.54 19.70 -1.29
C MET A 1 -8.01 18.57 -2.17
N LEU A 2 -7.70 17.30 -1.83
CA LEU A 2 -8.08 16.11 -2.62
C LEU A 2 -9.60 15.87 -2.63
N ARG A 3 -10.34 16.17 -1.54
CA ARG A 3 -11.78 15.94 -1.42
C ARG A 3 -12.59 16.47 -2.60
N GLY A 4 -12.36 17.72 -3.01
CA GLY A 4 -13.06 18.30 -4.16
C GLY A 4 -12.69 17.70 -5.53
N LYS A 5 -11.71 16.78 -5.58
CA LYS A 5 -11.24 16.10 -6.79
C LYS A 5 -11.56 14.59 -6.81
N ALA A 6 -12.14 14.07 -5.74
CA ALA A 6 -12.46 12.65 -5.57
C ALA A 6 -13.98 12.44 -5.46
N PRO A 7 -14.73 12.41 -6.59
CA PRO A 7 -16.19 12.38 -6.59
C PRO A 7 -16.80 11.13 -5.94
N LYS A 8 -16.02 10.04 -5.81
CA LYS A 8 -16.44 8.80 -5.13
C LYS A 8 -15.95 8.67 -3.70
N GLY A 9 -15.30 9.72 -3.18
CA GLY A 9 -14.73 9.75 -1.84
C GLY A 9 -13.28 9.29 -1.78
N ILE A 10 -12.76 9.24 -0.56
CA ILE A 10 -11.38 8.91 -0.23
C ILE A 10 -11.38 7.79 0.81
N ASP A 11 -10.69 6.71 0.53
CA ASP A 11 -10.34 5.68 1.50
C ASP A 11 -8.90 5.89 1.95
N VAL A 12 -8.70 6.07 3.25
CA VAL A 12 -7.38 6.21 3.88
C VAL A 12 -7.07 4.89 4.57
N VAL A 13 -6.06 4.20 4.09
CA VAL A 13 -5.60 2.92 4.66
C VAL A 13 -4.30 3.17 5.41
N ILE A 14 -4.31 2.95 6.72
CA ILE A 14 -3.18 3.19 7.60
C ILE A 14 -2.46 1.87 7.86
N VAL A 15 -1.18 1.80 7.47
CA VAL A 15 -0.34 0.60 7.62
C VAL A 15 0.77 0.90 8.62
N PRO A 16 0.78 0.25 9.80
CA PRO A 16 1.82 0.48 10.81
C PRO A 16 3.16 -0.09 10.36
N GLY A 17 4.23 0.67 10.59
CA GLY A 17 5.60 0.22 10.42
C GLY A 17 6.14 -0.47 11.67
N ASN A 18 7.33 -1.09 11.57
CA ASN A 18 7.96 -1.76 12.70
C ASN A 18 8.66 -0.81 13.68
N HIS A 19 8.85 0.47 13.31
CA HIS A 19 9.50 1.50 14.13
C HIS A 19 8.54 2.57 14.66
N ASP A 20 7.30 2.60 14.20
CA ASP A 20 6.35 3.68 14.45
C ASP A 20 4.90 3.23 14.70
N PRO A 21 4.60 2.02 15.21
CA PRO A 21 3.23 1.50 15.26
C PRO A 21 2.32 2.41 16.07
N GLU A 22 2.77 2.89 17.23
CA GLU A 22 1.98 3.78 18.08
C GLU A 22 1.75 5.16 17.44
N ARG A 23 2.80 5.74 16.83
CA ARG A 23 2.68 7.06 16.17
C ARG A 23 1.70 7.00 15.01
N VAL A 24 1.76 5.95 14.22
CA VAL A 24 0.87 5.74 13.08
C VAL A 24 -0.57 5.54 13.56
N TYR A 25 -0.78 4.79 14.64
CA TYR A 25 -2.09 4.64 15.26
C TYR A 25 -2.68 5.99 15.73
N TYR A 26 -1.89 6.80 16.46
CA TYR A 26 -2.35 8.11 16.89
C TYR A 26 -2.59 9.08 15.72
N LEU A 27 -1.80 9.00 14.65
CA LEU A 27 -2.09 9.73 13.42
C LEU A 27 -3.46 9.33 12.85
N GLY A 28 -3.78 8.05 12.87
CA GLY A 28 -5.09 7.53 12.50
C GLY A 28 -6.21 8.14 13.33
N CYS A 29 -6.07 8.15 14.66
CA CYS A 29 -7.04 8.77 15.56
C CYS A 29 -7.23 10.28 15.27
N VAL A 30 -6.15 11.01 14.95
CA VAL A 30 -6.25 12.42 14.55
C VAL A 30 -7.03 12.55 13.24
N LEU A 31 -6.77 11.71 12.25
CA LEU A 31 -7.49 11.73 10.98
C LEU A 31 -8.98 11.37 11.17
N GLU A 32 -9.29 10.40 12.01
CA GLU A 32 -10.67 10.06 12.39
C GLU A 32 -11.38 11.24 13.06
N GLY A 33 -10.70 11.94 13.98
CA GLY A 33 -11.22 13.14 14.62
C GLY A 33 -11.48 14.29 13.63
N LEU A 34 -10.59 14.47 12.65
CA LEU A 34 -10.70 15.54 11.66
C LEU A 34 -11.73 15.26 10.55
N TYR A 35 -11.89 14.00 10.18
CA TYR A 35 -12.69 13.60 9.02
C TYR A 35 -13.84 12.65 9.33
N GLY A 36 -14.02 12.21 10.58
CA GLY A 36 -15.08 11.27 10.97
C GLY A 36 -16.51 11.73 10.67
N HIS A 37 -16.73 13.04 10.50
CA HIS A 37 -18.01 13.61 10.09
C HIS A 37 -18.16 13.77 8.56
N ALA A 38 -17.11 13.46 7.80
CA ALA A 38 -17.11 13.61 6.35
C ALA A 38 -17.59 12.32 5.69
N SER A 39 -18.78 12.33 5.09
CA SER A 39 -19.36 11.16 4.43
C SER A 39 -18.57 10.67 3.21
N ASP A 40 -17.67 11.49 2.69
CA ASP A 40 -16.80 11.21 1.55
C ASP A 40 -15.39 10.77 1.93
N VAL A 41 -15.09 10.56 3.24
CA VAL A 41 -13.80 10.06 3.73
C VAL A 41 -14.02 8.86 4.64
N ARG A 42 -13.34 7.77 4.35
CA ARG A 42 -13.30 6.57 5.20
C ARG A 42 -11.86 6.33 5.64
N ILE A 43 -11.66 6.03 6.92
CA ILE A 43 -10.33 5.82 7.50
C ILE A 43 -10.28 4.42 8.10
N ASP A 44 -9.37 3.59 7.59
CA ASP A 44 -9.05 2.29 8.16
C ASP A 44 -7.82 2.42 9.06
N ASN A 45 -8.09 2.67 10.35
CA ASN A 45 -7.10 2.68 11.45
C ASN A 45 -7.20 1.42 12.31
N SER A 46 -7.76 0.33 11.77
CA SER A 46 -7.91 -0.92 12.48
C SER A 46 -6.56 -1.58 12.80
N GLU A 47 -6.54 -2.46 13.80
CA GLU A 47 -5.34 -3.09 14.34
C GLU A 47 -4.54 -3.97 13.36
N PRO A 48 -5.16 -4.74 12.43
CA PRO A 48 -4.41 -5.61 11.54
C PRO A 48 -3.32 -4.88 10.75
N THR A 49 -2.11 -5.46 10.72
CA THR A 49 -0.94 -4.89 10.03
C THR A 49 -0.99 -5.08 8.52
N ARG A 50 -1.81 -6.01 8.04
CA ARG A 50 -2.13 -6.19 6.62
C ARG A 50 -3.51 -5.64 6.35
N LYS A 51 -3.62 -4.80 5.33
CA LYS A 51 -4.86 -4.14 4.91
C LYS A 51 -5.20 -4.53 3.48
N TYR A 52 -6.47 -4.49 3.15
CA TYR A 52 -6.96 -4.90 1.84
C TYR A 52 -7.97 -3.91 1.30
N PHE A 53 -7.91 -3.70 0.01
CA PHE A 53 -8.86 -2.86 -0.69
C PHE A 53 -9.20 -3.48 -2.05
N ARG A 54 -10.49 -3.60 -2.35
CA ARG A 54 -10.95 -4.06 -3.64
C ARG A 54 -11.51 -2.91 -4.46
N TYR A 55 -11.04 -2.80 -5.70
CA TYR A 55 -11.56 -1.87 -6.68
C TYR A 55 -11.85 -2.58 -8.00
N GLY A 56 -13.14 -2.79 -8.30
CA GLY A 56 -13.56 -3.55 -9.47
C GLY A 56 -12.95 -4.94 -9.52
N THR A 57 -12.18 -5.21 -10.57
CA THR A 57 -11.48 -6.49 -10.78
C THR A 57 -10.09 -6.55 -10.14
N THR A 58 -9.71 -5.53 -9.32
CA THR A 58 -8.41 -5.45 -8.67
C THR A 58 -8.52 -5.64 -7.16
N LEU A 59 -7.71 -6.54 -6.61
CA LEU A 59 -7.50 -6.71 -5.17
C LEU A 59 -6.12 -6.17 -4.79
N LEU A 60 -6.09 -5.21 -3.90
CA LEU A 60 -4.89 -4.59 -3.37
C LEU A 60 -4.66 -5.04 -1.93
N GLY A 61 -3.45 -5.49 -1.63
CA GLY A 61 -2.96 -5.72 -0.29
C GLY A 61 -1.92 -4.65 0.08
N PHE A 62 -1.94 -4.23 1.32
CA PHE A 62 -1.01 -3.25 1.88
C PHE A 62 -0.39 -3.82 3.15
N ALA A 63 0.93 -3.76 3.26
CA ALA A 63 1.66 -4.13 4.46
C ALA A 63 2.96 -3.33 4.55
N HIS A 64 3.56 -3.26 5.74
CA HIS A 64 4.87 -2.65 5.85
C HIS A 64 5.96 -3.47 5.15
N GLY A 65 5.87 -4.79 5.18
CA GLY A 65 6.74 -5.70 4.42
C GLY A 65 8.02 -6.11 5.15
N HIS A 66 8.09 -5.93 6.46
CA HIS A 66 9.25 -6.35 7.28
C HIS A 66 9.16 -7.80 7.77
N SER A 67 7.96 -8.36 7.86
CA SER A 67 7.70 -9.69 8.43
C SER A 67 7.42 -10.75 7.37
N GLU A 68 6.83 -10.36 6.25
CA GLU A 68 6.36 -11.28 5.23
C GLU A 68 7.48 -11.68 4.25
N LYS A 69 7.59 -12.97 3.96
CA LYS A 69 8.38 -13.41 2.81
C LYS A 69 7.60 -13.11 1.53
N HIS A 70 8.19 -12.33 0.64
CA HIS A 70 7.50 -11.85 -0.58
C HIS A 70 6.91 -12.98 -1.43
N ALA A 71 7.58 -14.14 -1.50
CA ALA A 71 7.08 -15.30 -2.23
C ALA A 71 5.81 -15.93 -1.61
N GLN A 72 5.49 -15.64 -0.36
CA GLN A 72 4.29 -16.13 0.33
C GLN A 72 3.10 -15.17 0.21
N LEU A 73 3.33 -13.94 -0.20
CA LEU A 73 2.28 -12.91 -0.29
C LEU A 73 1.08 -13.32 -1.16
N PRO A 74 1.23 -14.04 -2.28
CA PRO A 74 0.08 -14.54 -3.03
C PRO A 74 -0.81 -15.49 -2.22
N LEU A 75 -0.21 -16.41 -1.46
CA LEU A 75 -0.96 -17.36 -0.61
C LEU A 75 -1.64 -16.65 0.57
N ILE A 76 -0.96 -15.67 1.16
CA ILE A 76 -1.53 -14.84 2.22
C ILE A 76 -2.76 -14.09 1.70
N LEU A 77 -2.66 -13.47 0.52
CA LEU A 77 -3.76 -12.73 -0.10
C LEU A 77 -4.97 -13.64 -0.38
N ALA A 78 -4.72 -14.82 -0.95
CA ALA A 78 -5.75 -15.80 -1.22
C ALA A 78 -6.40 -16.36 0.05
N GLY A 79 -5.60 -16.61 1.09
CA GLY A 79 -6.08 -17.16 2.36
C GLY A 79 -6.85 -16.15 3.21
N GLU A 80 -6.42 -14.91 3.27
CA GLU A 80 -7.06 -13.86 4.08
C GLU A 80 -8.25 -13.21 3.36
N ARG A 81 -8.28 -13.24 2.02
CA ARG A 81 -9.35 -12.62 1.20
C ARG A 81 -9.88 -13.60 0.13
N PRO A 82 -10.34 -14.81 0.49
CA PRO A 82 -10.70 -15.85 -0.48
C PRO A 82 -11.84 -15.44 -1.42
N GLN A 83 -12.84 -14.70 -0.94
CA GLN A 83 -13.96 -14.24 -1.76
C GLN A 83 -13.49 -13.15 -2.76
N ASP A 84 -12.75 -12.14 -2.30
CA ASP A 84 -12.22 -11.12 -3.20
C ASP A 84 -11.21 -11.72 -4.18
N TRP A 85 -10.43 -12.72 -3.76
CA TRP A 85 -9.54 -13.46 -4.62
C TRP A 85 -10.29 -14.14 -5.78
N ALA A 86 -11.39 -14.82 -5.48
CA ALA A 86 -12.21 -15.51 -6.49
C ALA A 86 -12.86 -14.54 -7.49
N GLU A 87 -13.21 -13.34 -7.04
CA GLU A 87 -13.92 -12.33 -7.82
C GLU A 87 -13.03 -11.30 -8.52
N THR A 88 -11.69 -11.38 -8.35
CA THR A 88 -10.74 -10.47 -8.96
C THR A 88 -9.75 -11.17 -9.87
N THR A 89 -9.28 -10.47 -10.90
CA THR A 89 -8.30 -10.97 -11.87
C THR A 89 -6.94 -10.28 -11.75
N HIS A 90 -6.92 -9.08 -11.17
CA HIS A 90 -5.71 -8.30 -10.94
C HIS A 90 -5.40 -8.24 -9.45
N ARG A 91 -4.18 -8.55 -9.06
CA ARG A 91 -3.80 -8.64 -7.65
C ARG A 91 -2.45 -8.02 -7.42
N GLU A 92 -2.37 -7.14 -6.44
CA GLU A 92 -1.12 -6.42 -6.13
C GLU A 92 -0.93 -6.27 -4.63
N TRP A 93 0.33 -6.32 -4.21
CA TRP A 93 0.77 -5.88 -2.88
C TRP A 93 1.57 -4.61 -3.00
N HIS A 94 1.32 -3.68 -2.09
CA HIS A 94 2.08 -2.47 -1.90
C HIS A 94 2.78 -2.54 -0.55
N LEU A 95 4.12 -2.57 -0.58
CA LEU A 95 4.97 -2.74 0.59
C LEU A 95 5.87 -1.52 0.77
N GLY A 96 6.20 -1.20 2.01
CA GLY A 96 7.19 -0.20 2.37
C GLY A 96 8.54 -0.82 2.76
N HIS A 97 9.06 -0.46 3.93
CA HIS A 97 10.22 -0.96 4.66
C HIS A 97 11.57 -0.79 3.95
N LEU A 98 11.74 -1.30 2.74
CA LEU A 98 13.03 -1.30 2.05
C LEU A 98 13.44 0.04 1.44
N HIS A 99 12.59 1.05 1.51
CA HIS A 99 12.83 2.45 1.12
C HIS A 99 13.37 2.64 -0.32
N HIS A 100 13.23 1.63 -1.19
CA HIS A 100 13.58 1.73 -2.60
C HIS A 100 12.46 1.16 -3.46
N ARG A 101 12.34 1.67 -4.67
CA ARG A 101 11.33 1.18 -5.60
C ARG A 101 11.74 -0.16 -6.21
N ARG A 102 10.88 -1.15 -6.09
CA ARG A 102 11.02 -2.46 -6.72
C ARG A 102 9.65 -3.02 -7.11
N GLU A 103 9.61 -3.72 -8.22
CA GLU A 103 8.47 -4.54 -8.63
C GLU A 103 8.92 -5.99 -8.82
N SER A 104 8.16 -6.92 -8.32
CA SER A 104 8.37 -8.36 -8.52
C SER A 104 7.01 -9.02 -8.76
N ARG A 105 6.99 -10.15 -9.47
CA ARG A 105 5.77 -10.90 -9.77
C ARG A 105 5.91 -12.31 -9.21
N TYR A 106 4.90 -12.74 -8.49
CA TYR A 106 4.83 -14.06 -7.88
C TYR A 106 3.52 -14.73 -8.26
N THR A 107 3.55 -16.05 -8.45
CA THR A 107 2.36 -16.86 -8.73
C THR A 107 2.01 -17.71 -7.52
N ALA A 108 0.73 -17.81 -7.20
CA ALA A 108 0.22 -18.69 -6.13
C ALA A 108 -0.05 -20.13 -6.61
N GLY A 109 0.02 -20.39 -7.93
CA GLY A 109 -0.22 -21.69 -8.55
C GLY A 109 -0.22 -21.58 -10.08
N ILE A 110 -0.39 -22.71 -10.74
CA ILE A 110 -0.28 -22.81 -12.22
C ILE A 110 -1.46 -22.09 -12.93
N GLU A 111 -2.64 -22.06 -12.31
CA GLU A 111 -3.88 -21.54 -12.92
C GLU A 111 -4.23 -20.10 -12.49
N THR A 112 -3.49 -19.52 -11.55
CA THR A 112 -3.75 -18.17 -11.07
C THR A 112 -2.77 -17.17 -11.69
N GLY A 113 -3.29 -16.05 -12.19
CA GLY A 113 -2.46 -14.96 -12.71
C GLY A 113 -1.47 -14.43 -11.64
N PRO A 114 -0.36 -13.83 -12.06
CA PRO A 114 0.68 -13.37 -11.15
C PRO A 114 0.15 -12.29 -10.20
N VAL A 115 0.61 -12.34 -8.95
CA VAL A 115 0.45 -11.24 -8.00
C VAL A 115 1.66 -10.32 -8.12
N VAL A 116 1.41 -9.05 -8.39
CA VAL A 116 2.45 -8.02 -8.46
C VAL A 116 2.79 -7.57 -7.05
N VAL A 117 4.06 -7.58 -6.69
CA VAL A 117 4.55 -7.04 -5.42
C VAL A 117 5.35 -5.78 -5.72
N ARG A 118 4.85 -4.65 -5.25
CA ARG A 118 5.50 -3.34 -5.38
C ARG A 118 6.10 -2.93 -4.05
N ILE A 119 7.38 -2.66 -4.02
CA ILE A 119 8.04 -2.00 -2.91
C ILE A 119 8.03 -0.51 -3.20
N LEU A 120 7.48 0.26 -2.28
CA LEU A 120 7.31 1.69 -2.42
C LEU A 120 8.51 2.44 -1.87
N PRO A 121 8.93 3.53 -2.52
CA PRO A 121 9.93 4.44 -1.95
C PRO A 121 9.36 5.18 -0.74
N SER A 122 10.24 5.73 0.08
CA SER A 122 9.86 6.56 1.21
C SER A 122 9.97 8.06 0.88
N LEU A 123 9.12 8.87 1.50
CA LEU A 123 9.27 10.33 1.54
C LEU A 123 10.22 10.78 2.65
N SER A 124 10.52 9.93 3.65
CA SER A 124 11.43 10.27 4.74
C SER A 124 12.85 10.50 4.23
N THR A 125 13.59 11.36 4.93
CA THR A 125 15.04 11.47 4.73
C THR A 125 15.72 10.20 5.22
N ALA A 126 16.89 9.88 4.60
CA ALA A 126 17.76 8.86 5.16
C ALA A 126 18.17 9.29 6.58
N ASP A 127 17.92 8.43 7.55
CA ASP A 127 18.40 8.60 8.92
C ASP A 127 19.77 7.93 9.12
N ALA A 128 20.31 8.00 10.33
CA ALA A 128 21.59 7.41 10.67
C ALA A 128 21.63 5.89 10.40
N TRP A 129 20.52 5.17 10.58
CA TRP A 129 20.43 3.75 10.32
C TRP A 129 20.54 3.45 8.81
N HIS A 130 19.85 4.20 7.95
CA HIS A 130 19.95 4.06 6.50
C HIS A 130 21.38 4.30 6.01
N PHE A 131 22.05 5.29 6.60
CA PHE A 131 23.44 5.59 6.27
C PHE A 131 24.37 4.42 6.66
N GLN A 132 24.20 3.86 7.87
CA GLN A 132 24.98 2.72 8.35
C GLN A 132 24.77 1.46 7.50
N GLN A 133 23.57 1.24 6.98
CA GLN A 133 23.24 0.10 6.11
C GLN A 133 23.64 0.32 4.63
N GLY A 134 24.24 1.44 4.30
CA GLY A 134 24.66 1.73 2.94
C GLY A 134 23.52 2.09 1.97
N TYR A 135 22.31 2.36 2.47
CA TYR A 135 21.18 2.82 1.65
C TYR A 135 21.35 4.29 1.23
N VAL A 136 22.51 4.59 0.64
CA VAL A 136 22.85 5.94 0.18
C VAL A 136 22.30 6.14 -1.22
N GLY A 137 21.52 7.21 -1.42
CA GLY A 137 21.05 7.60 -2.75
C GLY A 137 19.67 7.09 -3.16
N SER A 138 18.90 6.45 -2.26
CA SER A 138 17.49 6.16 -2.53
C SER A 138 16.72 7.47 -2.77
N LYS A 139 16.09 7.57 -3.94
CA LYS A 139 15.29 8.76 -4.29
C LYS A 139 14.02 8.76 -3.44
N ARG A 140 13.81 9.85 -2.71
CA ARG A 140 12.55 10.08 -1.98
C ARG A 140 11.45 10.37 -2.98
N SER A 141 10.35 9.66 -2.90
CA SER A 141 9.17 9.95 -3.70
C SER A 141 7.89 9.46 -3.07
N ALA A 142 6.78 10.11 -3.41
CA ALA A 142 5.45 9.58 -3.27
C ALA A 142 4.99 9.02 -4.62
N GLU A 143 4.26 7.92 -4.58
CA GLU A 143 3.75 7.26 -5.77
C GLU A 143 2.22 7.34 -5.82
N ALA A 144 1.66 7.65 -7.00
CA ALA A 144 0.24 7.55 -7.26
C ALA A 144 0.02 6.49 -8.35
N TYR A 145 -0.80 5.48 -8.06
CA TYR A 145 -1.12 4.40 -8.98
C TYR A 145 -2.53 4.57 -9.52
N LEU A 146 -2.70 4.37 -10.81
CA LEU A 146 -3.97 4.51 -11.51
C LEU A 146 -4.51 3.12 -11.86
N TYR A 147 -5.78 2.89 -11.52
CA TYR A 147 -6.46 1.64 -11.79
C TYR A 147 -7.74 1.87 -12.57
N SER A 148 -7.94 1.09 -13.61
CA SER A 148 -9.23 0.93 -14.27
C SER A 148 -10.12 -0.02 -13.48
N PHE A 149 -11.42 0.25 -13.43
CA PHE A 149 -12.39 -0.62 -12.76
C PHE A 149 -12.41 -2.05 -13.35
N LYS A 150 -12.13 -2.20 -14.65
CA LYS A 150 -12.16 -3.48 -15.36
C LYS A 150 -10.78 -4.05 -15.71
N SER A 151 -9.80 -3.16 -15.98
CA SER A 151 -8.53 -3.57 -16.59
C SER A 151 -7.34 -3.54 -15.64
N GLY A 152 -7.58 -3.30 -14.34
CA GLY A 152 -6.52 -3.26 -13.35
C GLY A 152 -5.61 -2.04 -13.49
N TYR A 153 -4.33 -2.21 -13.18
CA TYR A 153 -3.33 -1.15 -13.24
C TYR A 153 -3.16 -0.57 -14.65
N THR A 154 -3.19 0.76 -14.75
CA THR A 154 -3.08 1.49 -16.01
C THR A 154 -1.91 2.47 -16.08
N GLY A 155 -1.33 2.82 -14.93
CA GLY A 155 -0.18 3.71 -14.91
C GLY A 155 0.14 4.21 -13.50
N HIS A 156 1.23 4.96 -13.38
CA HIS A 156 1.59 5.61 -12.13
C HIS A 156 2.29 6.94 -12.37
N LEU A 157 2.29 7.78 -11.36
CA LEU A 157 2.99 9.05 -11.28
C LEU A 157 3.88 9.05 -10.04
N SER A 158 5.09 9.56 -10.17
CA SER A 158 6.02 9.75 -9.05
C SER A 158 6.17 11.24 -8.76
N PHE A 159 6.04 11.59 -7.49
CA PHE A 159 6.30 12.94 -7.00
C PHE A 159 7.59 12.94 -6.19
N PHE A 160 8.52 13.81 -6.58
CA PHE A 160 9.79 14.00 -5.90
C PHE A 160 9.75 15.30 -5.10
N PRO A 161 9.94 15.27 -3.76
CA PRO A 161 9.99 16.49 -2.98
C PRO A 161 11.18 17.35 -3.41
N LYS A 162 10.97 18.66 -3.51
CA LYS A 162 12.07 19.62 -3.71
C LYS A 162 13.03 19.52 -2.52
N LYS A 163 14.31 19.69 -2.80
CA LYS A 163 15.35 19.78 -1.77
C LYS A 163 15.11 21.01 -0.90
#